data_ee0d3c5c1eefe9d0bcf213dcb241ee97
#
_entry.id   ee0d3c5c1eefe9d0bcf213dcb241ee97
#
_cell.length_a   1.000
_cell.length_b   1.000
_cell.length_c   1.000
_cell.angle_alpha   90.00
_cell.angle_beta   90.00
_cell.angle_gamma   90.00
#
_symmetry.space_group_name_H-M   'P 1'
#
loop_
_entity.id
_entity.type
_entity.pdbx_description
1 polymer ?
#
loop_
_entity_poly.entity_id
_entity_poly.type
_entity_poly.pdbx_seq_one_letter_code
_entity_poly.pdbx_strand_id
1 'polypeptide(L)'
;MIMLKKYRLALILSPATLALASCGYATSGDSETPSPAASSPEATQMGPFSMTEHGSFNEPWAAAIAPGSDRIFITEKPGTMKFVDVSTGKLGTVTGLPDVDYGGQGGLGDVAFLESEAGNDATGRTIYLSWAEAGDNNTRGAVVGRGQLVCAAADTCSVEGLEVIWRQAPKVTGRGHYSHRIAFSPDEKYLFVASGDRQKMEPAQDASNTLGTVVRLNLDGTPAAGNPLAAQGSPSDEIWSWGHRNILGLQFDSSGQLWDLEHGPKGGDELNRVERGANYGWPVVSDGIHYDNDNIPNHATRPEFKAPAIGWTPVIAPGDFTFINGALFGDWKGDAIVAGLKSKALIHLGFDGGKVVEKARYDFDNRLREVLEGPDGAFYVLEDGDGGRLLRLTPAS
;
A
#
# COMPACT_ATOMS: atom_id res chain seq x y z
N MET A 1 21.60 -43.62 36.44
CA MET A 1 21.45 -45.03 36.02
C MET A 1 20.81 -45.00 34.65
N ILE A 2 21.62 -45.35 33.67
CA ILE A 2 21.48 -45.09 32.23
C ILE A 2 20.67 -46.25 31.63
N MET A 3 19.71 -45.93 30.73
CA MET A 3 19.23 -46.93 29.76
C MET A 3 19.15 -46.32 28.34
N LEU A 4 20.11 -46.74 27.53
CA LEU A 4 20.11 -46.58 26.08
C LEU A 4 19.15 -47.60 25.46
N LYS A 5 18.30 -47.16 24.54
CA LYS A 5 17.60 -48.05 23.59
C LYS A 5 18.17 -47.87 22.18
N LYS A 6 18.79 -48.97 21.70
CA LYS A 6 19.26 -49.11 20.31
C LYS A 6 18.09 -49.45 19.40
N TYR A 7 17.98 -48.81 18.26
CA TYR A 7 17.16 -49.25 17.13
C TYR A 7 18.05 -49.71 15.97
N ARG A 8 17.70 -50.91 15.48
CA ARG A 8 18.37 -51.61 14.38
C ARG A 8 17.86 -51.12 13.05
N LEU A 9 18.80 -50.90 12.13
CA LEU A 9 18.58 -50.64 10.71
C LEU A 9 18.30 -51.97 9.99
N ALA A 10 17.25 -52.11 9.20
CA ALA A 10 17.00 -53.19 8.29
C ALA A 10 17.17 -52.71 6.85
N LEU A 11 18.17 -53.24 6.17
CA LEU A 11 18.38 -53.10 4.72
C LEU A 11 17.47 -54.08 3.98
N ILE A 12 16.72 -53.61 2.99
CA ILE A 12 16.04 -54.44 2.01
C ILE A 12 16.66 -54.15 0.64
N LEU A 13 17.35 -55.16 0.09
CA LEU A 13 17.81 -55.20 -1.30
C LEU A 13 16.67 -55.72 -2.20
N SER A 14 16.48 -55.10 -3.34
CA SER A 14 15.71 -55.66 -4.46
C SER A 14 16.54 -55.64 -5.75
N PRO A 15 16.43 -56.66 -6.58
CA PRO A 15 17.36 -56.88 -7.70
C PRO A 15 16.93 -56.12 -8.98
N ALA A 16 17.92 -55.69 -9.73
CA ALA A 16 17.79 -55.08 -11.03
C ALA A 16 17.66 -56.17 -12.14
N THR A 17 16.67 -56.05 -12.99
CA THR A 17 16.55 -56.79 -14.22
C THR A 17 17.03 -55.97 -15.39
N LEU A 18 18.07 -56.45 -16.09
CA LEU A 18 18.59 -55.90 -17.32
C LEU A 18 17.71 -56.37 -18.50
N ALA A 19 17.22 -55.42 -19.31
CA ALA A 19 16.64 -55.71 -20.61
C ALA A 19 17.46 -54.99 -21.69
N LEU A 20 18.03 -55.79 -22.59
CA LEU A 20 18.73 -55.33 -23.80
C LEU A 20 17.69 -54.92 -24.85
N ALA A 21 17.78 -53.72 -25.40
CA ALA A 21 17.04 -53.32 -26.57
C ALA A 21 17.96 -52.95 -27.72
N SER A 22 17.64 -53.50 -28.87
CA SER A 22 18.39 -53.39 -30.14
C SER A 22 18.22 -52.03 -30.80
N CYS A 23 19.28 -51.58 -31.47
CA CYS A 23 19.31 -50.39 -32.35
C CYS A 23 18.41 -50.58 -33.59
N GLY A 24 17.53 -49.58 -33.79
CA GLY A 24 16.89 -49.32 -35.08
C GLY A 24 17.09 -47.83 -35.43
N TYR A 25 17.78 -47.56 -36.52
CA TYR A 25 17.91 -46.22 -37.10
C TYR A 25 16.57 -45.81 -37.72
N ALA A 26 16.02 -44.67 -37.34
CA ALA A 26 14.98 -43.97 -38.09
C ALA A 26 15.26 -42.47 -38.10
N THR A 27 15.17 -41.93 -39.28
CA THR A 27 15.48 -40.58 -39.71
C THR A 27 14.59 -39.53 -39.07
N SER A 28 15.23 -38.40 -38.69
CA SER A 28 14.66 -37.19 -38.17
C SER A 28 13.62 -36.54 -39.10
N GLY A 29 12.45 -36.29 -38.55
CA GLY A 29 11.53 -35.27 -39.01
C GLY A 29 11.18 -34.40 -37.79
N ASP A 30 11.78 -33.20 -37.70
CA ASP A 30 11.43 -32.23 -36.69
C ASP A 30 10.00 -31.71 -36.95
N SER A 31 9.05 -32.21 -36.18
CA SER A 31 7.77 -31.55 -35.99
C SER A 31 7.85 -30.80 -34.66
N GLU A 32 8.13 -29.50 -34.71
CA GLU A 32 7.91 -28.59 -33.59
C GLU A 32 6.41 -28.67 -33.21
N THR A 33 6.13 -29.26 -32.06
CA THR A 33 4.83 -29.16 -31.43
C THR A 33 4.72 -27.74 -30.92
N PRO A 34 3.71 -26.92 -31.32
CA PRO A 34 3.56 -25.59 -30.79
C PRO A 34 3.33 -25.69 -29.27
N SER A 35 4.14 -24.98 -28.51
CA SER A 35 3.93 -24.78 -27.09
C SER A 35 2.51 -24.27 -26.85
N PRO A 36 1.74 -24.80 -25.90
CA PRO A 36 0.41 -24.29 -25.65
C PRO A 36 0.50 -22.80 -25.33
N ALA A 37 -0.22 -21.99 -26.08
CA ALA A 37 -0.40 -20.57 -25.78
C ALA A 37 -0.89 -20.46 -24.33
N ALA A 38 -0.26 -19.58 -23.54
CA ALA A 38 -0.70 -19.31 -22.19
C ALA A 38 -2.18 -18.93 -22.25
N SER A 39 -3.04 -19.73 -21.63
CA SER A 39 -4.47 -19.45 -21.53
C SER A 39 -4.63 -18.14 -20.78
N SER A 40 -5.34 -17.19 -21.34
CA SER A 40 -5.76 -15.97 -20.60
C SER A 40 -6.45 -16.41 -19.32
N PRO A 41 -6.18 -15.74 -18.18
CA PRO A 41 -6.81 -16.09 -16.92
C PRO A 41 -8.33 -16.02 -17.03
N GLU A 42 -9.02 -17.03 -16.52
CA GLU A 42 -10.47 -17.13 -16.59
C GLU A 42 -11.10 -16.10 -15.65
N ALA A 43 -12.03 -15.30 -16.14
CA ALA A 43 -12.71 -14.28 -15.36
C ALA A 43 -13.82 -14.91 -14.49
N THR A 44 -13.81 -14.61 -13.20
CA THR A 44 -14.86 -15.02 -12.24
C THR A 44 -15.77 -13.82 -11.94
N GLN A 45 -17.08 -14.04 -11.88
CA GLN A 45 -18.05 -12.98 -11.52
C GLN A 45 -18.18 -12.84 -9.99
N MET A 46 -18.12 -11.59 -9.49
CA MET A 46 -18.30 -11.27 -8.07
C MET A 46 -19.09 -9.95 -7.92
N GLY A 47 -20.37 -10.07 -7.59
CA GLY A 47 -21.25 -8.89 -7.51
C GLY A 47 -21.28 -8.13 -8.84
N PRO A 48 -21.02 -6.81 -8.85
CA PRO A 48 -20.99 -6.01 -10.08
C PRO A 48 -19.67 -6.13 -10.86
N PHE A 49 -18.76 -7.02 -10.44
CA PHE A 49 -17.43 -7.15 -11.02
C PHE A 49 -17.24 -8.47 -11.76
N SER A 50 -16.53 -8.39 -12.86
CA SER A 50 -15.81 -9.50 -13.47
C SER A 50 -14.35 -9.42 -13.01
N MET A 51 -13.83 -10.48 -12.39
CA MET A 51 -12.56 -10.52 -11.70
C MET A 51 -11.55 -11.42 -12.43
N THR A 52 -10.32 -10.94 -12.59
CA THR A 52 -9.19 -11.67 -13.16
C THR A 52 -7.98 -11.57 -12.25
N GLU A 53 -7.29 -12.69 -12.00
CA GLU A 53 -6.08 -12.72 -11.16
C GLU A 53 -4.82 -12.43 -12.01
N HIS A 54 -3.93 -11.57 -11.49
CA HIS A 54 -2.67 -11.17 -12.11
C HIS A 54 -1.42 -11.57 -11.29
N GLY A 55 -1.55 -12.55 -10.41
CA GLY A 55 -0.44 -13.09 -9.61
C GLY A 55 -0.66 -12.98 -8.10
N SER A 56 0.26 -13.58 -7.34
CA SER A 56 0.25 -13.58 -5.87
C SER A 56 1.60 -13.15 -5.29
N PHE A 57 1.56 -12.55 -4.08
CA PHE A 57 2.68 -11.84 -3.48
C PHE A 57 2.81 -12.21 -2.00
N ASN A 58 4.01 -12.03 -1.45
CA ASN A 58 4.30 -12.34 -0.05
C ASN A 58 4.08 -11.10 0.83
N GLU A 59 3.03 -11.09 1.63
CA GLU A 59 2.61 -9.95 2.46
C GLU A 59 2.67 -8.61 1.69
N PRO A 60 1.94 -8.47 0.57
CA PRO A 60 1.98 -7.23 -0.20
C PRO A 60 1.45 -6.06 0.61
N TRP A 61 2.04 -4.85 0.44
CA TRP A 61 1.67 -3.68 1.22
C TRP A 61 1.10 -2.55 0.38
N ALA A 62 1.71 -2.23 -0.74
CA ALA A 62 1.25 -1.19 -1.67
C ALA A 62 1.47 -1.58 -3.12
N ALA A 63 0.75 -0.92 -4.01
CA ALA A 63 0.92 -1.04 -5.44
C ALA A 63 0.86 0.34 -6.11
N ALA A 64 1.68 0.56 -7.14
CA ALA A 64 1.61 1.75 -7.98
C ALA A 64 1.85 1.40 -9.45
N ILE A 65 1.11 2.05 -10.32
CA ILE A 65 1.33 1.96 -11.77
C ILE A 65 2.43 2.93 -12.15
N ALA A 66 3.45 2.46 -12.88
CA ALA A 66 4.42 3.37 -13.47
C ALA A 66 3.72 4.13 -14.63
N PRO A 67 3.53 5.45 -14.54
CA PRO A 67 2.67 6.20 -15.44
C PRO A 67 3.05 6.06 -16.92
N GLY A 68 2.06 5.82 -17.80
CA GLY A 68 2.25 5.55 -19.22
C GLY A 68 2.81 4.17 -19.55
N SER A 69 2.91 3.24 -18.58
CA SER A 69 3.27 1.85 -18.79
C SER A 69 2.18 0.89 -18.29
N ASP A 70 2.25 -0.37 -18.72
CA ASP A 70 1.35 -1.44 -18.25
C ASP A 70 1.91 -2.16 -17.01
N ARG A 71 2.85 -1.55 -16.27
CA ARG A 71 3.51 -2.19 -15.12
C ARG A 71 2.99 -1.66 -13.81
N ILE A 72 2.48 -2.58 -12.99
CA ILE A 72 2.10 -2.34 -11.59
C ILE A 72 3.22 -2.86 -10.70
N PHE A 73 3.85 -1.96 -9.94
CA PHE A 73 4.89 -2.29 -8.97
C PHE A 73 4.25 -2.57 -7.62
N ILE A 74 4.61 -3.66 -6.98
CA ILE A 74 4.04 -4.14 -5.72
C ILE A 74 5.16 -4.30 -4.70
N THR A 75 5.06 -3.59 -3.58
CA THR A 75 5.95 -3.76 -2.43
C THR A 75 5.46 -4.91 -1.58
N GLU A 76 6.41 -5.70 -1.06
CA GLU A 76 6.18 -6.78 -0.12
C GLU A 76 6.85 -6.41 1.22
N LYS A 77 6.11 -6.46 2.32
CA LYS A 77 6.58 -6.03 3.65
C LYS A 77 7.95 -6.57 4.07
N PRO A 78 8.33 -7.83 3.75
CA PRO A 78 9.65 -8.33 4.09
C PRO A 78 10.84 -7.59 3.46
N GLY A 79 10.62 -6.66 2.53
CA GLY A 79 11.67 -5.85 1.90
C GLY A 79 11.95 -6.25 0.45
N THR A 80 11.01 -6.93 -0.19
CA THR A 80 11.06 -7.26 -1.62
C THR A 80 10.06 -6.42 -2.40
N MET A 81 10.30 -6.26 -3.70
CA MET A 81 9.37 -5.61 -4.63
C MET A 81 9.34 -6.37 -5.94
N LYS A 82 8.14 -6.55 -6.46
CA LYS A 82 7.87 -7.18 -7.75
C LYS A 82 7.07 -6.23 -8.63
N PHE A 83 6.93 -6.56 -9.89
CA PHE A 83 5.98 -5.90 -10.77
C PHE A 83 5.25 -6.92 -11.63
N VAL A 84 4.06 -6.52 -12.06
CA VAL A 84 3.27 -7.23 -13.06
C VAL A 84 3.14 -6.35 -14.28
N ASP A 85 3.49 -6.85 -15.44
CA ASP A 85 3.08 -6.28 -16.72
C ASP A 85 1.68 -6.82 -17.05
N VAL A 86 0.67 -5.97 -16.88
CA VAL A 86 -0.74 -6.42 -16.98
C VAL A 86 -1.19 -6.71 -18.41
N SER A 87 -0.45 -6.22 -19.40
CA SER A 87 -0.73 -6.49 -20.82
C SER A 87 -0.29 -7.91 -21.22
N THR A 88 0.80 -8.40 -20.60
CA THR A 88 1.39 -9.71 -20.91
C THR A 88 1.17 -10.75 -19.82
N GLY A 89 0.77 -10.34 -18.62
CA GLY A 89 0.69 -11.18 -17.43
C GLY A 89 2.05 -11.60 -16.85
N LYS A 90 3.16 -11.01 -17.31
CA LYS A 90 4.50 -11.35 -16.85
C LYS A 90 4.82 -10.70 -15.51
N LEU A 91 5.36 -11.52 -14.61
CA LEU A 91 5.94 -11.08 -13.35
C LEU A 91 7.41 -10.72 -13.53
N GLY A 92 7.83 -9.67 -12.84
CA GLY A 92 9.24 -9.26 -12.76
C GLY A 92 9.64 -8.92 -11.34
N THR A 93 10.96 -8.73 -11.14
CA THR A 93 11.57 -8.44 -9.85
C THR A 93 12.28 -7.11 -9.85
N VAL A 94 12.38 -6.48 -8.68
CA VAL A 94 13.10 -5.22 -8.49
C VAL A 94 14.19 -5.42 -7.44
N THR A 95 15.40 -4.98 -7.74
CA THR A 95 16.56 -5.00 -6.85
C THR A 95 16.96 -3.59 -6.42
N GLY A 96 18.00 -3.45 -5.58
CA GLY A 96 18.44 -2.12 -5.09
C GLY A 96 17.52 -1.51 -4.04
N LEU A 97 16.73 -2.32 -3.34
CA LEU A 97 15.81 -1.91 -2.29
C LEU A 97 16.54 -1.68 -0.96
N PRO A 98 15.99 -0.87 -0.04
CA PRO A 98 16.60 -0.63 1.26
C PRO A 98 16.48 -1.84 2.17
N ASP A 99 17.38 -1.93 3.17
CA ASP A 99 17.17 -2.79 4.32
C ASP A 99 16.04 -2.24 5.19
N VAL A 100 15.07 -3.09 5.54
CA VAL A 100 13.87 -2.69 6.29
C VAL A 100 13.81 -3.33 7.68
N ASP A 101 13.30 -2.60 8.69
CA ASP A 101 12.94 -3.20 9.99
C ASP A 101 11.58 -3.90 9.85
N TYR A 102 11.62 -5.15 9.33
CA TYR A 102 10.43 -5.96 9.14
C TYR A 102 9.86 -6.48 10.46
N GLY A 103 8.54 -6.43 10.58
CA GLY A 103 7.76 -7.02 11.67
C GLY A 103 6.65 -6.12 12.19
N GLY A 104 5.60 -6.72 12.73
CA GLY A 104 4.37 -6.01 13.10
C GLY A 104 3.73 -5.35 11.88
N GLN A 105 3.58 -4.03 11.93
CA GLN A 105 3.09 -3.24 10.78
C GLN A 105 4.26 -2.61 9.97
N GLY A 106 5.51 -2.83 10.37
CA GLY A 106 6.69 -2.29 9.68
C GLY A 106 7.24 -3.24 8.62
N GLY A 107 8.04 -2.70 7.73
CA GLY A 107 8.65 -3.35 6.58
C GLY A 107 8.79 -2.37 5.42
N LEU A 108 8.87 -2.87 4.19
CA LEU A 108 8.75 -2.05 2.98
C LEU A 108 7.28 -1.63 2.85
N GLY A 109 7.06 -0.35 2.62
CA GLY A 109 5.74 0.26 2.59
C GLY A 109 5.35 0.77 1.21
N ASP A 110 5.13 2.06 1.08
CA ASP A 110 4.58 2.66 -0.13
C ASP A 110 5.58 2.75 -1.28
N VAL A 111 5.05 2.78 -2.49
CA VAL A 111 5.77 3.06 -3.73
C VAL A 111 4.98 4.08 -4.53
N ALA A 112 5.65 5.12 -5.03
CA ALA A 112 4.99 6.18 -5.80
C ALA A 112 5.88 6.69 -6.94
N PHE A 113 5.24 7.19 -7.99
CA PHE A 113 5.86 7.76 -9.18
C PHE A 113 5.27 9.13 -9.49
N LEU A 114 6.03 9.97 -10.21
CA LEU A 114 5.53 11.23 -10.73
C LEU A 114 4.81 11.00 -12.07
N GLU A 115 3.60 11.52 -12.19
CA GLU A 115 2.81 11.44 -13.43
C GLU A 115 3.47 12.20 -14.59
N SER A 116 4.17 13.31 -14.29
CA SER A 116 4.91 14.09 -15.27
C SER A 116 6.05 13.34 -15.95
N GLU A 117 6.52 12.23 -15.34
CA GLU A 117 7.54 11.35 -15.92
C GLU A 117 6.94 10.22 -16.77
N ALA A 118 5.66 10.29 -17.14
CA ALA A 118 5.00 9.29 -17.96
C ALA A 118 5.74 9.04 -19.28
N GLY A 119 5.91 7.78 -19.66
CA GLY A 119 6.61 7.33 -20.86
C GLY A 119 6.14 5.93 -21.26
N ASN A 120 6.61 5.43 -22.40
CA ASN A 120 6.16 4.14 -22.95
C ASN A 120 6.71 2.92 -22.20
N ASP A 121 7.71 3.12 -21.35
CA ASP A 121 8.27 2.07 -20.49
C ASP A 121 8.50 2.62 -19.07
N ALA A 122 8.83 1.76 -18.13
CA ALA A 122 9.01 2.13 -16.73
C ALA A 122 10.43 2.63 -16.40
N THR A 123 11.38 2.57 -17.31
CA THR A 123 12.80 2.88 -17.03
C THR A 123 13.08 4.39 -17.02
N GLY A 124 14.07 4.81 -16.22
CA GLY A 124 14.52 6.19 -16.15
C GLY A 124 13.57 7.13 -15.41
N ARG A 125 12.74 6.59 -14.50
CA ARG A 125 11.78 7.35 -13.68
C ARG A 125 12.28 7.51 -12.26
N THR A 126 11.91 8.61 -11.64
CA THR A 126 12.06 8.77 -10.20
C THR A 126 11.06 7.87 -9.49
N ILE A 127 11.57 7.00 -8.61
CA ILE A 127 10.77 6.16 -7.72
C ILE A 127 10.91 6.65 -6.29
N TYR A 128 9.79 6.79 -5.59
CA TYR A 128 9.74 7.08 -4.18
C TYR A 128 9.30 5.82 -3.44
N LEU A 129 10.01 5.50 -2.36
CA LEU A 129 9.73 4.35 -1.50
C LEU A 129 9.64 4.79 -0.07
N SER A 130 8.76 4.16 0.70
CA SER A 130 8.73 4.31 2.15
C SER A 130 8.99 2.98 2.84
N TRP A 131 9.58 3.03 4.05
CA TRP A 131 9.84 1.82 4.84
C TRP A 131 10.00 2.12 6.32
N ALA A 132 9.96 1.06 7.13
CA ALA A 132 10.35 1.13 8.53
C ALA A 132 11.87 0.97 8.65
N GLU A 133 12.53 1.93 9.29
CA GLU A 133 13.99 1.92 9.53
C GLU A 133 14.27 1.75 11.02
N ALA A 134 15.17 0.82 11.37
CA ALA A 134 15.66 0.66 12.74
C ALA A 134 16.44 1.90 13.20
N GLY A 135 16.47 2.13 14.50
CA GLY A 135 17.26 3.14 15.18
C GLY A 135 17.93 2.57 16.43
N ASP A 136 18.66 3.42 17.15
CA ASP A 136 19.32 3.04 18.39
C ASP A 136 18.31 2.67 19.49
N ASN A 137 18.76 1.91 20.48
CA ASN A 137 17.96 1.56 21.66
C ASN A 137 16.62 0.90 21.34
N ASN A 138 16.57 0.02 20.35
CA ASN A 138 15.35 -0.67 19.90
C ASN A 138 14.23 0.28 19.44
N THR A 139 14.59 1.46 18.95
CA THR A 139 13.66 2.40 18.31
C THR A 139 13.55 2.14 16.80
N ARG A 140 12.54 2.67 16.17
CA ARG A 140 12.31 2.64 14.72
C ARG A 140 11.35 3.75 14.30
N GLY A 141 11.39 4.11 13.03
CA GLY A 141 10.52 5.15 12.46
C GLY A 141 10.27 4.90 10.99
N ALA A 142 9.28 5.59 10.46
CA ALA A 142 9.02 5.63 9.03
C ALA A 142 10.10 6.47 8.34
N VAL A 143 10.43 6.08 7.11
CA VAL A 143 11.43 6.74 6.25
C VAL A 143 10.87 6.81 4.84
N VAL A 144 11.21 7.88 4.12
CA VAL A 144 10.98 8.00 2.68
C VAL A 144 12.31 8.23 1.99
N GLY A 145 12.53 7.52 0.91
CA GLY A 145 13.65 7.69 0.00
C GLY A 145 13.20 7.83 -1.44
N ARG A 146 14.08 8.35 -2.28
CA ARG A 146 13.90 8.40 -3.73
C ARG A 146 15.12 7.86 -4.45
N GLY A 147 14.92 7.30 -5.63
CA GLY A 147 15.96 6.78 -6.50
C GLY A 147 15.51 6.80 -7.95
N GLN A 148 16.28 6.18 -8.82
CA GLN A 148 15.95 6.01 -10.23
C GLN A 148 15.55 4.56 -10.49
N LEU A 149 14.39 4.34 -11.09
CA LEU A 149 13.99 3.02 -11.57
C LEU A 149 14.63 2.75 -12.92
N VAL A 150 15.44 1.68 -13.01
CA VAL A 150 16.11 1.23 -14.24
C VAL A 150 15.66 -0.19 -14.56
N CYS A 151 15.04 -0.41 -15.72
CA CYS A 151 14.59 -1.72 -16.16
C CYS A 151 15.49 -2.23 -17.29
N ALA A 152 16.44 -3.09 -16.96
CA ALA A 152 17.43 -3.62 -17.89
C ALA A 152 16.86 -4.71 -18.81
N ALA A 153 15.79 -5.39 -18.37
CA ALA A 153 15.10 -6.44 -19.12
C ALA A 153 13.58 -6.36 -18.88
N ALA A 154 12.84 -7.14 -19.64
CA ALA A 154 11.37 -7.16 -19.55
C ALA A 154 10.84 -7.65 -18.17
N ASP A 155 11.65 -8.39 -17.42
CA ASP A 155 11.32 -9.03 -16.14
C ASP A 155 12.23 -8.59 -14.98
N THR A 156 13.13 -7.64 -15.20
CA THR A 156 14.11 -7.22 -14.17
C THR A 156 14.28 -5.72 -14.18
N CYS A 157 14.04 -5.09 -13.03
CA CYS A 157 14.32 -3.69 -12.75
C CYS A 157 15.24 -3.56 -11.52
N SER A 158 15.85 -2.39 -11.36
CA SER A 158 16.62 -2.00 -10.18
C SER A 158 16.28 -0.58 -9.76
N VAL A 159 16.37 -0.29 -8.47
CA VAL A 159 16.38 1.08 -7.94
C VAL A 159 17.84 1.48 -7.76
N GLU A 160 18.24 2.51 -8.48
CA GLU A 160 19.62 3.03 -8.43
C GLU A 160 19.68 4.37 -7.71
N GLY A 161 20.77 4.61 -7.00
CA GLY A 161 20.99 5.87 -6.30
C GLY A 161 19.92 6.18 -5.23
N LEU A 162 19.34 5.16 -4.59
CA LEU A 162 18.34 5.36 -3.53
C LEU A 162 18.95 6.19 -2.38
N GLU A 163 18.42 7.37 -2.16
CA GLU A 163 18.78 8.27 -1.06
C GLU A 163 17.59 8.50 -0.13
N VAL A 164 17.84 8.55 1.18
CA VAL A 164 16.82 8.90 2.16
C VAL A 164 16.62 10.41 2.16
N ILE A 165 15.37 10.83 1.93
CA ILE A 165 14.99 12.25 1.86
C ILE A 165 14.19 12.71 3.08
N TRP A 166 13.57 11.80 3.84
CA TRP A 166 12.82 12.15 5.04
C TRP A 166 12.84 11.01 6.06
N ARG A 167 12.79 11.36 7.34
CA ARG A 167 12.65 10.44 8.48
C ARG A 167 11.66 10.96 9.49
N GLN A 168 10.76 10.10 9.94
CA GLN A 168 9.91 10.37 11.09
C GLN A 168 10.75 10.68 12.32
N ALA A 169 10.44 11.78 13.01
CA ALA A 169 11.16 12.28 14.17
C ALA A 169 10.22 12.45 15.38
N PRO A 170 10.57 11.87 16.56
CA PRO A 170 11.70 10.95 16.79
C PRO A 170 11.39 9.52 16.35
N LYS A 171 12.40 8.68 16.18
CA LYS A 171 12.23 7.22 16.17
C LYS A 171 11.86 6.76 17.58
N VAL A 172 10.88 5.85 17.69
CA VAL A 172 10.35 5.35 18.96
C VAL A 172 10.25 3.83 18.98
N THR A 173 10.12 3.23 20.17
CA THR A 173 9.91 1.79 20.34
C THR A 173 8.54 1.35 19.83
N GLY A 174 8.38 0.05 19.53
CA GLY A 174 7.12 -0.52 19.02
C GLY A 174 7.09 -0.63 17.50
N ARG A 175 6.22 -1.52 16.99
CA ARG A 175 6.15 -1.91 15.56
C ARG A 175 4.76 -1.69 14.96
N GLY A 176 4.06 -0.64 15.39
CA GLY A 176 2.74 -0.27 14.87
C GLY A 176 2.65 1.17 14.43
N HIS A 177 1.58 1.47 13.70
CA HIS A 177 1.15 2.79 13.24
C HIS A 177 2.29 3.60 12.60
N TYR A 178 2.90 3.06 11.56
CA TYR A 178 3.90 3.80 10.78
C TYR A 178 3.25 4.78 9.81
N SER A 179 2.06 4.46 9.30
CA SER A 179 1.40 5.14 8.17
C SER A 179 2.26 5.07 6.91
N HIS A 180 3.12 6.04 6.70
CA HIS A 180 4.12 6.23 5.63
C HIS A 180 3.58 6.15 4.18
N ARG A 181 2.30 6.50 3.95
CA ARG A 181 1.74 6.74 2.62
C ARG A 181 2.32 8.00 2.01
N ILE A 182 2.49 7.98 0.70
CA ILE A 182 3.09 9.03 -0.12
C ILE A 182 2.03 9.56 -1.09
N ALA A 183 1.91 10.88 -1.18
CA ALA A 183 1.11 11.53 -2.23
C ALA A 183 1.85 12.75 -2.78
N PHE A 184 1.67 13.03 -4.07
CA PHE A 184 2.19 14.24 -4.69
C PHE A 184 1.07 15.27 -4.87
N SER A 185 1.40 16.56 -4.70
CA SER A 185 0.45 17.61 -5.08
C SER A 185 0.11 17.52 -6.57
N PRO A 186 -1.09 17.95 -7.03
CA PRO A 186 -1.48 17.84 -8.43
C PRO A 186 -0.54 18.55 -9.42
N ASP A 187 0.22 19.55 -8.95
CA ASP A 187 1.26 20.23 -9.73
C ASP A 187 2.66 19.62 -9.54
N GLU A 188 2.73 18.52 -8.81
CA GLU A 188 3.95 17.75 -8.49
C GLU A 188 5.12 18.56 -7.91
N LYS A 189 4.82 19.69 -7.29
CA LYS A 189 5.86 20.48 -6.61
C LYS A 189 6.14 20.00 -5.19
N TYR A 190 5.19 19.33 -4.57
CA TYR A 190 5.25 18.92 -3.18
C TYR A 190 4.99 17.45 -3.00
N LEU A 191 5.74 16.89 -2.06
CA LEU A 191 5.58 15.55 -1.51
C LEU A 191 4.81 15.65 -0.18
N PHE A 192 3.76 14.87 -0.02
CA PHE A 192 3.05 14.68 1.24
C PHE A 192 3.34 13.27 1.77
N VAL A 193 3.64 13.18 3.07
CA VAL A 193 3.89 11.91 3.73
C VAL A 193 3.00 11.79 4.96
N ALA A 194 2.25 10.71 5.05
CA ALA A 194 1.54 10.35 6.27
C ALA A 194 2.52 9.80 7.30
N SER A 195 2.44 10.27 8.53
CA SER A 195 3.31 9.88 9.63
C SER A 195 2.47 9.45 10.84
N GLY A 196 2.43 8.17 11.15
CA GLY A 196 1.57 7.63 12.21
C GLY A 196 2.02 7.99 13.62
N ASP A 197 1.12 7.86 14.59
CA ASP A 197 1.37 8.16 16.00
C ASP A 197 2.29 7.12 16.69
N ARG A 198 2.67 6.05 15.97
CA ARG A 198 3.53 4.96 16.44
C ARG A 198 2.98 4.28 17.71
N GLN A 199 1.66 4.31 17.92
CA GLN A 199 0.97 3.82 19.12
C GLN A 199 1.41 4.56 20.40
N LYS A 200 1.80 5.85 20.28
CA LYS A 200 2.22 6.67 21.40
C LYS A 200 1.14 7.64 21.87
N MET A 201 0.11 7.83 21.07
CA MET A 201 -1.06 8.66 21.34
C MET A 201 -0.72 10.14 21.51
N GLU A 202 -0.33 10.58 22.70
CA GLU A 202 -0.12 11.99 23.07
C GLU A 202 0.79 12.78 22.12
N PRO A 203 1.89 12.22 21.56
CA PRO A 203 2.72 12.94 20.59
C PRO A 203 1.97 13.45 19.37
N ALA A 204 0.82 12.84 18.99
CA ALA A 204 0.00 13.36 17.88
C ALA A 204 -0.58 14.76 18.14
N GLN A 205 -0.58 15.23 19.40
CA GLN A 205 -0.99 16.58 19.77
C GLN A 205 0.21 17.53 20.02
N ASP A 206 1.43 17.04 19.87
CA ASP A 206 2.65 17.82 20.07
C ASP A 206 3.34 18.10 18.72
N ALA A 207 3.15 19.27 18.19
CA ALA A 207 3.73 19.68 16.91
C ALA A 207 5.27 19.88 16.93
N SER A 208 5.97 19.59 18.04
CA SER A 208 7.43 19.55 18.09
C SER A 208 8.04 18.24 17.60
N ASN A 209 7.21 17.33 17.08
CA ASN A 209 7.58 16.04 16.51
C ASN A 209 6.69 15.73 15.31
N THR A 210 7.03 14.69 14.52
CA THR A 210 6.24 14.29 13.33
C THR A 210 5.37 13.07 13.56
N LEU A 211 5.12 12.64 14.80
CA LEU A 211 4.23 11.52 15.07
C LEU A 211 2.75 11.95 14.99
N GLY A 212 1.92 11.21 14.27
CA GLY A 212 0.51 11.53 14.08
C GLY A 212 0.29 12.78 13.24
N THR A 213 1.05 12.95 12.16
CA THR A 213 1.00 14.11 11.28
C THR A 213 0.90 13.73 9.81
N VAL A 214 0.44 14.66 8.99
CA VAL A 214 0.77 14.72 7.57
C VAL A 214 1.85 15.78 7.40
N VAL A 215 3.00 15.46 6.81
CA VAL A 215 4.05 16.42 6.49
C VAL A 215 3.97 16.83 5.02
N ARG A 216 4.38 18.07 4.70
CA ARG A 216 4.51 18.57 3.32
C ARG A 216 5.93 19.05 3.05
N LEU A 217 6.56 18.44 2.07
CA LEU A 217 7.96 18.61 1.71
C LEU A 217 8.09 19.04 0.24
N ASN A 218 9.22 19.60 -0.13
CA ASN A 218 9.67 19.62 -1.51
C ASN A 218 10.03 18.19 -1.95
N LEU A 219 10.15 17.94 -3.26
CA LEU A 219 10.47 16.62 -3.79
C LEU A 219 11.85 16.08 -3.35
N ASP A 220 12.71 16.92 -2.81
CA ASP A 220 14.02 16.55 -2.24
C ASP A 220 13.98 16.28 -0.73
N GLY A 221 12.79 16.33 -0.12
CA GLY A 221 12.58 16.08 1.31
C GLY A 221 12.77 17.29 2.21
N THR A 222 13.16 18.44 1.68
CA THR A 222 13.26 19.68 2.47
C THR A 222 11.87 20.23 2.82
N PRO A 223 11.68 20.89 3.99
CA PRO A 223 10.39 21.48 4.35
C PRO A 223 9.88 22.46 3.29
N ALA A 224 8.61 22.33 2.91
CA ALA A 224 8.02 23.19 1.89
C ALA A 224 7.70 24.58 2.43
N ALA A 225 8.02 25.62 1.67
CA ALA A 225 7.69 26.99 2.04
C ALA A 225 6.17 27.18 2.24
N GLY A 226 5.79 27.92 3.29
CA GLY A 226 4.39 28.20 3.61
C GLY A 226 3.66 27.06 4.36
N ASN A 227 4.37 26.09 4.95
CA ASN A 227 3.79 25.18 5.94
C ASN A 227 3.26 25.98 7.15
N PRO A 228 2.18 25.49 7.83
CA PRO A 228 1.53 26.27 8.88
C PRO A 228 2.44 26.60 10.06
N LEU A 229 3.42 25.75 10.36
CA LEU A 229 4.33 25.89 11.49
C LEU A 229 5.77 26.24 11.07
N ALA A 230 5.99 26.72 9.85
CA ALA A 230 7.31 27.00 9.27
C ALA A 230 8.22 27.88 10.14
N ALA A 231 7.65 28.78 10.94
CA ALA A 231 8.43 29.68 11.84
C ALA A 231 8.98 28.97 13.09
N GLN A 232 8.56 27.73 13.37
CA GLN A 232 8.97 26.99 14.57
C GLN A 232 10.26 26.18 14.35
N GLY A 233 10.71 26.02 13.09
CA GLY A 233 11.87 25.20 12.74
C GLY A 233 11.61 23.70 12.83
N SER A 234 12.65 22.91 12.51
CA SER A 234 12.55 21.45 12.44
C SER A 234 12.24 20.81 13.80
N PRO A 235 11.37 19.77 13.83
CA PRO A 235 10.66 19.20 12.68
C PRO A 235 9.26 19.82 12.43
N SER A 236 8.87 20.85 13.19
CA SER A 236 7.55 21.49 13.10
C SER A 236 7.31 22.13 11.73
N ASP A 237 8.37 22.62 11.09
CA ASP A 237 8.32 23.27 9.77
C ASP A 237 7.97 22.33 8.60
N GLU A 238 7.97 21.02 8.85
CA GLU A 238 7.52 20.01 7.89
C GLU A 238 5.99 19.78 7.96
N ILE A 239 5.35 20.08 9.09
CA ILE A 239 3.97 19.68 9.39
C ILE A 239 2.96 20.46 8.56
N TRP A 240 2.04 19.73 7.92
CA TRP A 240 0.87 20.26 7.22
C TRP A 240 -0.40 20.20 8.07
N SER A 241 -0.64 19.04 8.72
CA SER A 241 -1.73 18.78 9.67
C SER A 241 -1.28 17.80 10.74
N TRP A 242 -2.00 17.71 11.87
CA TRP A 242 -1.66 16.85 13.00
C TRP A 242 -2.89 16.30 13.71
N GLY A 243 -2.69 15.50 14.74
CA GLY A 243 -3.78 14.86 15.47
C GLY A 243 -4.32 13.61 14.71
N HIS A 244 -3.49 12.99 13.90
CA HIS A 244 -3.78 11.75 13.19
C HIS A 244 -3.30 10.53 13.97
N ARG A 245 -3.92 9.37 13.72
CA ARG A 245 -3.56 8.11 14.37
C ARG A 245 -2.72 7.22 13.48
N ASN A 246 -3.32 6.64 12.45
CA ASN A 246 -2.66 5.69 11.54
C ASN A 246 -3.31 5.74 10.16
N ILE A 247 -2.80 6.62 9.34
CA ILE A 247 -3.26 6.87 7.98
C ILE A 247 -2.78 5.74 7.07
N LEU A 248 -3.68 5.07 6.37
CA LEU A 248 -3.35 4.01 5.41
C LEU A 248 -3.74 4.32 3.97
N GLY A 249 -4.44 5.43 3.73
CA GLY A 249 -4.67 5.99 2.40
C GLY A 249 -4.41 7.49 2.42
N LEU A 250 -3.76 8.03 1.39
CA LEU A 250 -3.46 9.45 1.27
C LEU A 250 -3.48 9.84 -0.21
N GLN A 251 -4.50 10.57 -0.65
CA GLN A 251 -4.69 10.90 -2.07
C GLN A 251 -5.31 12.28 -2.30
N PHE A 252 -5.03 12.87 -3.45
CA PHE A 252 -5.71 14.07 -3.92
C PHE A 252 -6.91 13.70 -4.78
N ASP A 253 -8.01 14.39 -4.58
CA ASP A 253 -9.14 14.33 -5.52
C ASP A 253 -8.89 15.21 -6.76
N SER A 254 -9.79 15.11 -7.75
CA SER A 254 -9.69 15.87 -9.00
C SER A 254 -9.81 17.39 -8.84
N SER A 255 -10.25 17.87 -7.67
CA SER A 255 -10.29 19.30 -7.33
C SER A 255 -8.98 19.80 -6.71
N GLY A 256 -8.05 18.91 -6.41
CA GLY A 256 -6.79 19.21 -5.71
C GLY A 256 -6.92 19.26 -4.19
N GLN A 257 -7.98 18.69 -3.62
CA GLN A 257 -8.14 18.51 -2.18
C GLN A 257 -7.46 17.20 -1.76
N LEU A 258 -6.60 17.28 -0.74
CA LEU A 258 -5.98 16.11 -0.11
C LEU A 258 -6.96 15.44 0.86
N TRP A 259 -7.00 14.11 0.81
CA TRP A 259 -7.79 13.27 1.69
C TRP A 259 -6.89 12.22 2.34
N ASP A 260 -7.16 11.89 3.59
CA ASP A 260 -6.59 10.74 4.27
C ASP A 260 -7.67 9.76 4.72
N LEU A 261 -7.28 8.50 4.78
CA LEU A 261 -8.10 7.40 5.28
C LEU A 261 -7.33 6.71 6.40
N GLU A 262 -7.87 6.73 7.62
CA GLU A 262 -7.13 6.27 8.79
C GLU A 262 -7.91 5.32 9.71
N HIS A 263 -7.13 4.51 10.43
CA HIS A 263 -7.65 3.61 11.44
C HIS A 263 -7.97 4.33 12.74
N GLY A 264 -9.20 4.22 13.20
CA GLY A 264 -9.58 4.52 14.56
C GLY A 264 -9.10 3.47 15.58
N PRO A 265 -9.42 3.65 16.87
CA PRO A 265 -9.16 2.65 17.90
C PRO A 265 -10.19 1.50 17.83
N LYS A 266 -11.05 1.35 18.82
CA LYS A 266 -12.16 0.38 18.77
C LYS A 266 -13.41 1.07 18.23
N GLY A 267 -13.57 1.16 16.93
CA GLY A 267 -14.49 2.03 16.20
C GLY A 267 -13.79 3.29 15.71
N GLY A 268 -14.50 4.13 14.94
CA GLY A 268 -14.04 5.44 14.50
C GLY A 268 -12.90 5.40 13.47
N ASP A 269 -12.91 4.45 12.52
CA ASP A 269 -12.12 4.62 11.30
C ASP A 269 -12.67 5.81 10.53
N GLU A 270 -11.83 6.58 9.83
CA GLU A 270 -12.18 7.89 9.32
C GLU A 270 -11.66 8.12 7.90
N LEU A 271 -12.48 8.81 7.09
CA LEU A 271 -12.00 9.51 5.90
C LEU A 271 -12.03 11.01 6.17
N ASN A 272 -10.88 11.65 6.11
CA ASN A 272 -10.68 13.03 6.45
C ASN A 272 -10.36 13.89 5.23
N ARG A 273 -10.94 15.09 5.19
CA ARG A 273 -10.53 16.14 4.28
C ARG A 273 -9.35 16.87 4.89
N VAL A 274 -8.12 16.64 4.40
CA VAL A 274 -6.90 17.19 4.99
C VAL A 274 -6.76 18.67 4.66
N GLU A 275 -6.76 19.50 5.69
CA GLU A 275 -6.67 20.95 5.58
C GLU A 275 -5.36 21.46 6.20
N ARG A 276 -4.80 22.53 5.61
CA ARG A 276 -3.58 23.16 6.10
C ARG A 276 -3.75 23.70 7.52
N GLY A 277 -2.93 23.21 8.46
CA GLY A 277 -2.93 23.69 9.86
C GLY A 277 -4.08 23.15 10.70
N ALA A 278 -4.82 22.15 10.20
CA ALA A 278 -5.90 21.52 10.97
C ALA A 278 -5.36 20.48 11.95
N ASN A 279 -6.06 20.35 13.09
CA ASN A 279 -5.86 19.31 14.09
C ASN A 279 -7.07 18.38 14.10
N TYR A 280 -6.84 17.06 13.84
CA TYR A 280 -7.88 16.03 13.76
C TYR A 280 -8.20 15.37 15.10
N GLY A 281 -7.46 15.74 16.14
CA GLY A 281 -7.85 15.53 17.54
C GLY A 281 -7.39 14.23 18.18
N TRP A 282 -6.87 13.25 17.45
CA TRP A 282 -6.31 12.06 18.08
C TRP A 282 -5.18 12.42 19.06
N PRO A 283 -5.11 11.85 20.31
CA PRO A 283 -6.05 10.89 20.95
C PRO A 283 -7.12 11.56 21.83
N VAL A 284 -7.29 12.88 21.77
CA VAL A 284 -8.18 13.68 22.63
C VAL A 284 -9.64 13.51 22.23
N VAL A 285 -9.90 13.25 20.95
CA VAL A 285 -11.22 13.03 20.36
C VAL A 285 -11.17 11.88 19.36
N SER A 286 -12.25 11.09 19.30
CA SER A 286 -12.47 10.04 18.30
C SER A 286 -13.91 9.57 18.37
N ASP A 287 -14.47 9.08 17.26
CA ASP A 287 -15.79 8.43 17.24
C ASP A 287 -15.72 6.92 17.59
N GLY A 288 -14.53 6.46 18.07
CA GLY A 288 -14.31 5.17 18.69
C GLY A 288 -14.07 5.28 20.19
N ILE A 289 -13.69 4.15 20.80
CA ILE A 289 -13.31 4.07 22.22
C ILE A 289 -11.96 3.37 22.35
N HIS A 290 -11.27 3.55 23.48
CA HIS A 290 -10.02 2.83 23.75
C HIS A 290 -10.21 1.30 23.79
N TYR A 291 -9.13 0.53 23.60
CA TYR A 291 -9.20 -0.94 23.59
C TYR A 291 -9.56 -1.54 24.95
N ASP A 292 -9.27 -0.85 26.06
CA ASP A 292 -9.69 -1.17 27.43
C ASP A 292 -11.14 -0.76 27.74
N ASN A 293 -11.84 -0.18 26.76
CA ASN A 293 -13.19 0.34 26.78
C ASN A 293 -13.37 1.71 27.48
N ASP A 294 -12.29 2.42 27.76
CA ASP A 294 -12.38 3.81 28.20
C ASP A 294 -12.93 4.69 27.05
N ASN A 295 -13.79 5.63 27.42
CA ASN A 295 -14.42 6.53 26.47
C ASN A 295 -13.42 7.60 25.97
N ILE A 296 -13.46 7.86 24.69
CA ILE A 296 -12.86 9.04 24.07
C ILE A 296 -14.00 10.02 23.74
N PRO A 297 -13.87 11.33 24.02
CA PRO A 297 -14.85 12.32 23.59
C PRO A 297 -15.09 12.25 22.09
N ASN A 298 -16.37 12.32 21.69
CA ASN A 298 -16.76 12.30 20.29
C ASN A 298 -16.51 13.68 19.63
N HIS A 299 -16.20 13.71 18.33
CA HIS A 299 -15.98 14.95 17.56
C HIS A 299 -17.10 15.98 17.70
N ALA A 300 -18.36 15.54 17.77
CA ALA A 300 -19.49 16.43 17.94
C ALA A 300 -19.46 17.23 19.27
N THR A 301 -18.68 16.78 20.26
CA THR A 301 -18.52 17.44 21.57
C THR A 301 -17.28 18.33 21.65
N ARG A 302 -16.41 18.33 20.63
CA ARG A 302 -15.10 18.98 20.59
C ARG A 302 -14.91 19.70 19.26
N PRO A 303 -15.66 20.78 19.00
CA PRO A 303 -15.67 21.48 17.70
C PRO A 303 -14.36 22.20 17.33
N GLU A 304 -13.42 22.30 18.27
CA GLU A 304 -12.07 22.82 18.02
C GLU A 304 -11.20 21.89 17.20
N PHE A 305 -11.57 20.60 17.13
CA PHE A 305 -10.92 19.61 16.28
C PHE A 305 -11.70 19.42 14.98
N LYS A 306 -10.96 19.12 13.91
CA LYS A 306 -11.57 18.84 12.60
C LYS A 306 -12.24 17.47 12.63
N ALA A 307 -13.56 17.45 12.38
CA ALA A 307 -14.31 16.21 12.31
C ALA A 307 -14.11 15.52 10.95
N PRO A 308 -14.18 14.17 10.89
CA PRO A 308 -14.11 13.41 9.65
C PRO A 308 -15.29 13.71 8.72
N ALA A 309 -15.06 13.52 7.42
CA ALA A 309 -16.12 13.61 6.41
C ALA A 309 -17.08 12.40 6.47
N ILE A 310 -16.57 11.24 6.81
CA ILE A 310 -17.32 10.01 7.15
C ILE A 310 -16.49 9.18 8.12
N GLY A 311 -17.16 8.49 9.06
CA GLY A 311 -16.53 7.55 9.99
C GLY A 311 -17.27 6.22 10.07
N TRP A 312 -16.58 5.19 10.53
CA TRP A 312 -17.12 3.82 10.64
C TRP A 312 -16.99 3.25 12.05
N THR A 313 -18.15 2.97 12.65
CA THR A 313 -18.27 2.18 13.87
C THR A 313 -19.39 1.17 13.69
N PRO A 314 -19.05 -0.15 13.60
CA PRO A 314 -17.76 -0.79 13.85
C PRO A 314 -16.72 -0.50 12.74
N VAL A 315 -15.42 -0.70 13.08
CA VAL A 315 -14.30 -0.48 12.16
C VAL A 315 -14.38 -1.32 10.90
N ILE A 316 -14.00 -0.74 9.77
CA ILE A 316 -13.71 -1.43 8.50
C ILE A 316 -12.25 -1.88 8.42
N ALA A 317 -11.37 -1.26 9.22
CA ALA A 317 -9.92 -1.29 9.15
C ALA A 317 -9.46 -1.05 7.72
N PRO A 318 -9.42 0.20 7.26
CA PRO A 318 -9.10 0.52 5.87
C PRO A 318 -7.67 0.11 5.49
N GLY A 319 -7.49 -0.36 4.27
CA GLY A 319 -6.17 -0.68 3.70
C GLY A 319 -5.65 0.46 2.84
N ASP A 320 -6.51 0.98 1.97
CA ASP A 320 -6.29 2.12 1.09
C ASP A 320 -7.61 2.54 0.42
N PHE A 321 -7.58 3.61 -0.38
CA PHE A 321 -8.69 4.04 -1.22
C PHE A 321 -8.18 4.69 -2.51
N THR A 322 -9.05 4.77 -3.52
CA THR A 322 -8.78 5.52 -4.75
C THR A 322 -10.02 6.29 -5.21
N PHE A 323 -9.79 7.49 -5.80
CA PHE A 323 -10.84 8.22 -6.52
C PHE A 323 -11.04 7.63 -7.91
N ILE A 324 -12.29 7.61 -8.38
CA ILE A 324 -12.66 7.05 -9.69
C ILE A 324 -12.67 8.19 -10.70
N ASN A 325 -11.68 8.21 -11.58
CA ASN A 325 -11.49 9.25 -12.59
C ASN A 325 -11.88 8.77 -14.00
N GLY A 326 -11.77 7.46 -14.25
CA GLY A 326 -12.12 6.81 -15.50
C GLY A 326 -13.62 6.71 -15.75
N ALA A 327 -13.96 6.23 -16.93
CA ALA A 327 -15.35 6.08 -17.36
C ALA A 327 -15.83 4.62 -17.37
N LEU A 328 -14.97 3.66 -17.04
CA LEU A 328 -15.28 2.23 -17.17
C LEU A 328 -16.47 1.81 -16.30
N PHE A 329 -16.58 2.38 -15.08
CA PHE A 329 -17.68 2.12 -14.16
C PHE A 329 -18.83 3.13 -14.28
N GLY A 330 -18.92 3.86 -15.38
CA GLY A 330 -20.06 4.73 -15.71
C GLY A 330 -20.31 5.83 -14.67
N ASP A 331 -21.45 5.75 -13.96
CA ASP A 331 -21.89 6.77 -13.02
C ASP A 331 -21.07 6.83 -11.71
N TRP A 332 -20.04 5.99 -11.55
CA TRP A 332 -19.16 6.03 -10.38
C TRP A 332 -18.07 7.09 -10.49
N LYS A 333 -17.91 7.69 -11.66
CA LYS A 333 -16.91 8.74 -11.87
C LYS A 333 -17.07 9.90 -10.89
N GLY A 334 -16.00 10.25 -10.18
CA GLY A 334 -15.98 11.28 -9.14
C GLY A 334 -16.26 10.74 -7.72
N ASP A 335 -16.65 9.48 -7.61
CA ASP A 335 -16.76 8.76 -6.35
C ASP A 335 -15.38 8.19 -5.91
N ALA A 336 -15.35 7.44 -4.81
CA ALA A 336 -14.16 6.72 -4.38
C ALA A 336 -14.48 5.26 -4.02
N ILE A 337 -13.47 4.40 -4.10
CA ILE A 337 -13.50 3.01 -3.63
C ILE A 337 -12.48 2.85 -2.51
N VAL A 338 -12.91 2.24 -1.39
CA VAL A 338 -12.08 1.91 -0.24
C VAL A 338 -11.85 0.40 -0.17
N ALA A 339 -10.61 -0.01 0.03
CA ALA A 339 -10.25 -1.39 0.33
C ALA A 339 -10.27 -1.62 1.85
N GLY A 340 -11.07 -2.57 2.32
CA GLY A 340 -11.23 -2.86 3.75
C GLY A 340 -10.53 -4.15 4.18
N LEU A 341 -9.64 -4.04 5.17
CA LEU A 341 -8.93 -5.19 5.75
C LEU A 341 -9.84 -6.03 6.64
N LYS A 342 -10.54 -5.39 7.58
CA LYS A 342 -11.42 -6.13 8.51
C LYS A 342 -12.79 -6.39 7.90
N SER A 343 -13.31 -5.42 7.18
CA SER A 343 -14.58 -5.60 6.47
C SER A 343 -14.49 -6.63 5.35
N LYS A 344 -13.27 -6.88 4.82
CA LYS A 344 -13.05 -7.75 3.64
C LYS A 344 -13.96 -7.34 2.49
N ALA A 345 -14.04 -6.05 2.23
CA ALA A 345 -14.97 -5.50 1.25
C ALA A 345 -14.34 -4.33 0.50
N LEU A 346 -14.80 -4.12 -0.71
CA LEU A 346 -14.71 -2.82 -1.38
C LEU A 346 -15.91 -1.98 -0.96
N ILE A 347 -15.67 -0.75 -0.54
CA ILE A 347 -16.69 0.18 -0.07
C ILE A 347 -16.76 1.35 -1.05
N HIS A 348 -17.91 1.51 -1.68
CA HIS A 348 -18.15 2.58 -2.64
C HIS A 348 -18.66 3.83 -1.91
N LEU A 349 -17.93 4.92 -2.03
CA LEU A 349 -18.23 6.21 -1.43
C LEU A 349 -18.66 7.21 -2.50
N GLY A 350 -19.79 7.86 -2.28
CA GLY A 350 -20.28 8.97 -3.08
C GLY A 350 -20.01 10.32 -2.43
N PHE A 351 -19.74 11.32 -3.27
CA PHE A 351 -19.52 12.71 -2.87
C PHE A 351 -20.66 13.58 -3.39
N ASP A 352 -21.48 14.13 -2.49
CA ASP A 352 -22.61 14.97 -2.84
C ASP A 352 -22.65 16.22 -1.96
N GLY A 353 -22.55 17.40 -2.60
CA GLY A 353 -22.66 18.70 -1.93
C GLY A 353 -21.72 18.89 -0.74
N GLY A 354 -20.53 18.28 -0.77
CA GLY A 354 -19.55 18.31 0.30
C GLY A 354 -19.76 17.26 1.40
N LYS A 355 -20.75 16.39 1.24
CA LYS A 355 -20.97 15.22 2.09
C LYS A 355 -20.38 13.97 1.44
N VAL A 356 -19.84 13.08 2.26
CA VAL A 356 -19.41 11.74 1.86
C VAL A 356 -20.41 10.73 2.40
N VAL A 357 -20.85 9.80 1.54
CA VAL A 357 -21.81 8.76 1.90
C VAL A 357 -21.36 7.40 1.40
N GLU A 358 -21.54 6.36 2.17
CA GLU A 358 -21.36 4.98 1.72
C GLU A 358 -22.54 4.59 0.83
N LYS A 359 -22.30 4.37 -0.47
CA LYS A 359 -23.34 3.99 -1.45
C LYS A 359 -23.55 2.49 -1.48
N ALA A 360 -22.47 1.71 -1.38
CA ALA A 360 -22.52 0.25 -1.47
C ALA A 360 -21.30 -0.38 -0.82
N ARG A 361 -21.41 -1.67 -0.52
CA ARG A 361 -20.34 -2.51 -0.01
C ARG A 361 -20.36 -3.84 -0.76
N TYR A 362 -19.18 -4.29 -1.20
CA TYR A 362 -19.01 -5.51 -1.99
C TYR A 362 -18.05 -6.43 -1.24
N ASP A 363 -18.55 -7.55 -0.74
CA ASP A 363 -17.81 -8.48 0.09
C ASP A 363 -16.83 -9.32 -0.71
N PHE A 364 -15.66 -9.59 -0.15
CA PHE A 364 -14.61 -10.46 -0.63
C PHE A 364 -14.27 -11.52 0.41
N ASP A 365 -13.64 -12.62 -0.03
CA ASP A 365 -13.23 -13.69 0.89
C ASP A 365 -12.01 -13.29 1.74
N ASN A 366 -11.13 -12.45 1.18
CA ASN A 366 -9.87 -12.04 1.79
C ASN A 366 -9.88 -10.57 2.20
N ARG A 367 -8.94 -10.21 3.06
CA ARG A 367 -8.66 -8.83 3.46
C ARG A 367 -8.11 -8.07 2.26
N LEU A 368 -8.58 -6.85 2.04
CA LEU A 368 -8.13 -6.03 0.92
C LEU A 368 -7.18 -4.95 1.43
N ARG A 369 -5.95 -4.94 0.88
CA ARG A 369 -4.85 -4.07 1.33
C ARG A 369 -4.79 -2.77 0.54
N GLU A 370 -5.01 -2.85 -0.77
CA GLU A 370 -4.79 -1.76 -1.70
C GLU A 370 -5.88 -1.76 -2.75
N VAL A 371 -6.23 -0.60 -3.28
CA VAL A 371 -7.04 -0.46 -4.48
C VAL A 371 -6.54 0.73 -5.30
N LEU A 372 -6.33 0.53 -6.59
CA LEU A 372 -5.95 1.57 -7.52
C LEU A 372 -6.78 1.48 -8.80
N GLU A 373 -6.99 2.61 -9.47
CA GLU A 373 -7.60 2.68 -10.78
C GLU A 373 -6.51 2.59 -11.85
N GLY A 374 -6.63 1.62 -12.74
CA GLY A 374 -5.71 1.45 -13.87
C GLY A 374 -5.96 2.45 -15.01
N PRO A 375 -5.02 2.58 -15.96
CA PRO A 375 -5.16 3.48 -17.11
C PRO A 375 -6.33 3.08 -18.03
N ASP A 376 -6.78 1.83 -17.95
CA ASP A 376 -7.96 1.30 -18.62
C ASP A 376 -9.27 1.54 -17.85
N GLY A 377 -9.19 2.18 -16.67
CA GLY A 377 -10.30 2.42 -15.73
C GLY A 377 -10.74 1.20 -14.93
N ALA A 378 -10.07 0.05 -15.07
CA ALA A 378 -10.30 -1.12 -14.21
C ALA A 378 -9.75 -0.87 -12.80
N PHE A 379 -10.37 -1.45 -11.78
CA PHE A 379 -9.76 -1.45 -10.46
C PHE A 379 -8.79 -2.61 -10.33
N TYR A 380 -7.63 -2.33 -9.76
CA TYR A 380 -6.67 -3.34 -9.33
C TYR A 380 -6.68 -3.39 -7.82
N VAL A 381 -7.00 -4.56 -7.28
CA VAL A 381 -7.16 -4.78 -5.83
C VAL A 381 -6.12 -5.77 -5.35
N LEU A 382 -5.39 -5.38 -4.30
CA LEU A 382 -4.36 -6.21 -3.71
C LEU A 382 -4.90 -6.82 -2.41
N GLU A 383 -4.91 -8.14 -2.31
CA GLU A 383 -5.25 -8.84 -1.08
C GLU A 383 -4.11 -8.77 -0.07
N ASP A 384 -4.44 -8.81 1.23
CA ASP A 384 -3.50 -8.73 2.35
C ASP A 384 -3.00 -10.11 2.78
N GLY A 385 -1.75 -10.18 3.26
CA GLY A 385 -1.14 -11.37 3.85
C GLY A 385 -0.32 -12.21 2.88
N ASP A 386 0.22 -13.32 3.38
CA ASP A 386 1.01 -14.25 2.57
C ASP A 386 0.15 -14.87 1.46
N GLY A 387 0.65 -14.83 0.23
CA GLY A 387 -0.09 -15.25 -0.95
C GLY A 387 -1.18 -14.27 -1.40
N GLY A 388 -1.18 -13.01 -0.92
CA GLY A 388 -2.13 -11.98 -1.34
C GLY A 388 -2.11 -11.77 -2.85
N ARG A 389 -3.29 -11.83 -3.49
CA ARG A 389 -3.43 -11.77 -4.94
C ARG A 389 -3.59 -10.35 -5.44
N LEU A 390 -3.11 -10.08 -6.66
CA LEU A 390 -3.51 -8.90 -7.42
C LEU A 390 -4.69 -9.27 -8.31
N LEU A 391 -5.83 -8.63 -8.09
CA LEU A 391 -7.08 -8.85 -8.79
C LEU A 391 -7.40 -7.64 -9.67
N ARG A 392 -7.70 -7.85 -10.95
CA ARG A 392 -8.24 -6.83 -11.84
C ARG A 392 -9.76 -6.97 -11.90
N LEU A 393 -10.47 -5.89 -11.65
CA LEU A 393 -11.92 -5.83 -11.63
C LEU A 393 -12.43 -4.93 -12.76
N THR A 394 -13.35 -5.44 -13.56
CA THR A 394 -14.12 -4.68 -14.54
C THR A 394 -15.61 -4.82 -14.26
N PRO A 395 -16.49 -3.98 -14.83
CA PRO A 395 -17.92 -4.19 -14.71
C PRO A 395 -18.31 -5.60 -15.18
N ALA A 396 -19.21 -6.25 -14.42
CA ALA A 396 -19.82 -7.50 -14.87
C ALA A 396 -20.65 -7.24 -16.15
N SER A 397 -20.56 -8.16 -17.10
CA SER A 397 -21.30 -8.10 -18.39
C SER A 397 -22.78 -8.40 -18.20
#